data_5c35074d46539deaae789195a86e2198
#
_entry.id   5c35074d46539deaae789195a86e2198
#
_cell.length_a   1.000
_cell.length_b   1.000
_cell.length_c   1.000
_cell.angle_alpha   90.00
_cell.angle_beta   90.00
_cell.angle_gamma   90.00
#
_symmetry.space_group_name_H-M   'P 1'
#
loop_
_entity.id
_entity.type
_entity.pdbx_description
1 polymer ?
#
loop_
_entity_poly.entity_id
_entity_poly.type
_entity_poly.pdbx_seq_one_letter_code
_entity_poly.pdbx_strand_id
1 'polypeptide(L)'
;MKLGDETHRFVKPCVRESVLGSLLKDWLAKRREVKAEMQNCSDPMMKLLLDKKQLALKTTCNSVYGVTGAAHGLLPCVAIAASVTCLGREMLCSTVDYVNSKMQSEQFFCEELGLTASDFTGDLKVEVIYGDTDSIFMSVRNMANESLRRIAPMIAKHITDRLFKSPIKLEFEKILCPLILICKKRYIGRQDDSLLIFKGVDLVRKTSCDFVKGVVKDIVDLLFFDEEVQTAAVEFSHMTQTQLREQGVPVGIHKILRRLCKAREELFQNRADVRHLMLSSVLSKEVAAYKQPNLAHLSVIRRLAQRKEEIPNVGDRIMYVLIAPSTGNKQTHNYELAEDPNYVLEHKIPIHAEKYFDQIIKAVTNAISPIFPKTDIKKEKLLLYLLPMKVYLDETFSAIAEVM
;
A
#
# COMPACT_ATOMS: atom_id res chain seq x y z
N MET A 1 -12.94 -11.89 31.49
CA MET A 1 -13.08 -11.19 30.22
C MET A 1 -14.08 -11.96 29.37
N LYS A 2 -15.07 -11.29 28.80
CA LYS A 2 -16.08 -11.90 27.92
C LYS A 2 -15.56 -11.80 26.48
N LEU A 3 -15.47 -12.93 25.80
CA LEU A 3 -15.02 -13.05 24.40
C LEU A 3 -16.12 -13.75 23.59
N GLY A 4 -16.96 -12.99 22.92
CA GLY A 4 -18.19 -13.53 22.34
C GLY A 4 -19.11 -14.06 23.44
N ASP A 5 -19.52 -15.32 23.33
CA ASP A 5 -20.38 -15.99 24.32
C ASP A 5 -19.61 -16.66 25.47
N GLU A 6 -18.28 -16.75 25.36
CA GLU A 6 -17.44 -17.39 26.38
C GLU A 6 -16.86 -16.38 27.37
N THR A 7 -16.76 -16.78 28.64
CA THR A 7 -16.13 -15.98 29.69
C THR A 7 -14.84 -16.63 30.14
N HIS A 8 -13.72 -15.98 29.83
CA HIS A 8 -12.38 -16.42 30.25
C HIS A 8 -11.96 -15.70 31.53
N ARG A 9 -11.35 -16.45 32.44
CA ARG A 9 -10.79 -15.94 33.72
C ARG A 9 -9.28 -15.96 33.64
N PHE A 10 -8.66 -14.83 33.95
CA PHE A 10 -7.21 -14.68 34.03
C PHE A 10 -6.77 -14.41 35.47
N VAL A 11 -5.66 -15.00 35.87
CA VAL A 11 -5.07 -14.75 37.20
C VAL A 11 -4.55 -13.32 37.27
N LYS A 12 -4.90 -12.60 38.33
CA LYS A 12 -4.41 -11.23 38.54
C LYS A 12 -2.92 -11.25 38.90
N PRO A 13 -2.14 -10.22 38.52
CA PRO A 13 -0.70 -10.12 38.84
C PRO A 13 -0.41 -10.16 40.35
N CYS A 14 -1.31 -9.66 41.20
CA CYS A 14 -1.17 -9.71 42.64
C CYS A 14 -1.26 -11.12 43.25
N VAL A 15 -1.84 -12.08 42.51
CA VAL A 15 -1.93 -13.48 42.94
C VAL A 15 -0.76 -14.29 42.40
N ARG A 16 -0.40 -14.10 41.14
CA ARG A 16 0.73 -14.75 40.50
C ARG A 16 1.22 -13.93 39.32
N GLU A 17 2.51 -13.65 39.26
CA GLU A 17 3.11 -12.99 38.14
C GLU A 17 3.13 -13.92 36.90
N SER A 18 2.78 -13.36 35.74
CA SER A 18 2.79 -14.10 34.47
C SER A 18 4.22 -14.23 33.94
N VAL A 19 4.73 -15.44 33.76
CA VAL A 19 6.04 -15.71 33.17
C VAL A 19 6.19 -15.03 31.80
N LEU A 20 5.15 -15.14 30.95
CA LEU A 20 5.14 -14.53 29.64
C LEU A 20 5.13 -12.99 29.73
N GLY A 21 4.37 -12.44 30.69
CA GLY A 21 4.31 -11.00 30.94
C GLY A 21 5.66 -10.44 31.43
N SER A 22 6.34 -11.13 32.32
CA SER A 22 7.68 -10.78 32.79
C SER A 22 8.70 -10.75 31.68
N LEU A 23 8.74 -11.84 30.88
CA LEU A 23 9.63 -11.95 29.72
C LEU A 23 9.43 -10.82 28.70
N LEU A 24 8.17 -10.47 28.41
CA LEU A 24 7.84 -9.36 27.51
C LEU A 24 8.26 -8.00 28.06
N LYS A 25 8.12 -7.78 29.38
CA LYS A 25 8.59 -6.55 30.04
C LYS A 25 10.11 -6.39 29.89
N ASP A 26 10.87 -7.47 30.09
CA ASP A 26 12.33 -7.47 29.99
C ASP A 26 12.79 -7.20 28.54
N TRP A 27 12.16 -7.82 27.55
CA TRP A 27 12.48 -7.58 26.13
C TRP A 27 12.14 -6.15 25.69
N LEU A 28 11.02 -5.59 26.17
CA LEU A 28 10.63 -4.22 25.89
C LEU A 28 11.56 -3.21 26.58
N ALA A 29 12.03 -3.51 27.80
CA ALA A 29 13.04 -2.69 28.50
C ALA A 29 14.35 -2.69 27.72
N LYS A 30 14.85 -3.87 27.35
CA LYS A 30 16.08 -4.03 26.57
C LYS A 30 16.00 -3.35 25.20
N ARG A 31 14.83 -3.38 24.54
CA ARG A 31 14.61 -2.67 23.30
C ARG A 31 14.70 -1.15 23.49
N ARG A 32 14.19 -0.61 24.61
CA ARG A 32 14.30 0.83 24.93
C ARG A 32 15.74 1.25 25.13
N GLU A 33 16.52 0.44 25.85
CA GLU A 33 17.97 0.66 26.05
C GLU A 33 18.72 0.70 24.71
N VAL A 34 18.52 -0.31 23.85
CA VAL A 34 19.13 -0.37 22.51
C VAL A 34 18.74 0.83 21.64
N LYS A 35 17.50 1.31 21.72
CA LYS A 35 17.07 2.52 21.00
C LYS A 35 17.76 3.78 21.52
N ALA A 36 17.92 3.92 22.83
CA ALA A 36 18.64 5.04 23.44
C ALA A 36 20.14 5.03 23.05
N GLU A 37 20.77 3.84 23.09
CA GLU A 37 22.14 3.65 22.64
C GLU A 37 22.30 4.03 21.15
N MET A 38 21.35 3.62 20.28
CA MET A 38 21.35 3.95 18.87
C MET A 38 21.22 5.46 18.60
N GLN A 39 20.46 6.19 19.41
CA GLN A 39 20.32 7.65 19.28
C GLN A 39 21.62 8.37 19.60
N ASN A 40 22.38 7.88 20.57
CA ASN A 40 23.64 8.46 21.03
C ASN A 40 24.86 7.98 20.21
N CYS A 41 24.69 7.02 19.33
CA CYS A 41 25.75 6.43 18.52
C CYS A 41 26.03 7.27 17.30
N SER A 42 27.29 7.68 17.09
CA SER A 42 27.77 8.42 15.91
C SER A 42 28.35 7.52 14.83
N ASP A 43 28.74 6.28 15.15
CA ASP A 43 29.28 5.32 14.19
C ASP A 43 28.15 4.73 13.31
N PRO A 44 28.19 4.92 11.98
CA PRO A 44 27.15 4.41 11.06
C PRO A 44 26.99 2.88 11.09
N MET A 45 28.09 2.14 11.22
CA MET A 45 28.06 0.67 11.26
C MET A 45 27.45 0.17 12.56
N MET A 46 27.85 0.73 13.69
CA MET A 46 27.28 0.40 14.99
C MET A 46 25.80 0.79 15.05
N LYS A 47 25.42 1.93 14.50
CA LYS A 47 24.03 2.37 14.42
C LYS A 47 23.18 1.40 13.61
N LEU A 48 23.68 0.87 12.49
CA LEU A 48 23.01 -0.15 11.70
C LEU A 48 22.83 -1.46 12.50
N LEU A 49 23.87 -1.88 13.24
CA LEU A 49 23.81 -3.08 14.09
C LEU A 49 22.76 -2.93 15.18
N LEU A 50 22.74 -1.78 15.87
CA LEU A 50 21.75 -1.46 16.90
C LEU A 50 20.32 -1.41 16.33
N ASP A 51 20.14 -0.89 15.11
CA ASP A 51 18.84 -0.92 14.42
C ASP A 51 18.37 -2.36 14.17
N LYS A 52 19.25 -3.25 13.70
CA LYS A 52 18.90 -4.68 13.51
C LYS A 52 18.59 -5.36 14.84
N LYS A 53 19.34 -5.05 15.89
CA LYS A 53 19.12 -5.59 17.26
C LYS A 53 17.76 -5.16 17.83
N GLN A 54 17.39 -3.86 17.71
CA GLN A 54 16.07 -3.39 18.17
C GLN A 54 14.94 -3.95 17.34
N LEU A 55 15.16 -4.18 16.03
CA LEU A 55 14.17 -4.80 15.15
C LEU A 55 13.94 -6.28 15.47
N ALA A 56 15.01 -7.03 15.78
CA ALA A 56 14.91 -8.40 16.24
C ALA A 56 14.09 -8.51 17.53
N LEU A 57 14.37 -7.66 18.54
CA LEU A 57 13.59 -7.59 19.78
C LEU A 57 12.12 -7.27 19.52
N LYS A 58 11.83 -6.30 18.62
CA LYS A 58 10.45 -5.98 18.20
C LYS A 58 9.75 -7.19 17.60
N THR A 59 10.42 -7.91 16.69
CA THR A 59 9.85 -9.07 16.00
C THR A 59 9.58 -10.20 17.01
N THR A 60 10.51 -10.44 17.93
CA THR A 60 10.35 -11.44 19.00
C THR A 60 9.17 -11.13 19.90
N CYS A 61 9.02 -9.87 20.37
CA CYS A 61 7.85 -9.46 21.15
C CYS A 61 6.54 -9.67 20.40
N ASN A 62 6.49 -9.32 19.12
CA ASN A 62 5.28 -9.46 18.30
C ASN A 62 4.95 -10.94 18.00
N SER A 63 5.95 -11.82 17.94
CA SER A 63 5.74 -13.24 17.65
C SER A 63 5.00 -13.98 18.77
N VAL A 64 5.09 -13.51 20.01
CA VAL A 64 4.40 -14.12 21.17
C VAL A 64 2.89 -14.21 20.94
N TYR A 65 2.30 -13.14 20.41
CA TYR A 65 0.88 -13.15 20.03
C TYR A 65 0.59 -14.24 19.00
N GLY A 66 1.40 -14.35 17.93
CA GLY A 66 1.24 -15.35 16.88
C GLY A 66 1.39 -16.78 17.37
N VAL A 67 2.36 -17.03 18.27
CA VAL A 67 2.59 -18.36 18.86
C VAL A 67 1.42 -18.80 19.74
N THR A 68 0.86 -17.91 20.55
CA THR A 68 -0.30 -18.22 21.39
C THR A 68 -1.60 -18.36 20.59
N GLY A 69 -1.72 -17.67 19.46
CA GLY A 69 -2.90 -17.71 18.58
C GLY A 69 -2.95 -18.92 17.63
N ALA A 70 -1.83 -19.62 17.44
CA ALA A 70 -1.78 -20.78 16.56
C ALA A 70 -2.34 -22.03 17.28
N ALA A 71 -3.54 -22.49 16.88
CA ALA A 71 -4.22 -23.63 17.52
C ALA A 71 -3.38 -24.92 17.54
N HIS A 72 -2.51 -25.12 16.56
CA HIS A 72 -1.60 -26.27 16.44
C HIS A 72 -0.12 -25.86 16.66
N GLY A 73 0.11 -24.75 17.35
CA GLY A 73 1.46 -24.25 17.66
C GLY A 73 2.08 -24.95 18.89
N LEU A 74 3.30 -24.49 19.24
CA LEU A 74 4.03 -25.02 20.41
C LEU A 74 3.41 -24.62 21.76
N LEU A 75 2.74 -23.44 21.84
CA LEU A 75 2.13 -22.90 23.04
C LEU A 75 0.73 -22.34 22.71
N PRO A 76 -0.23 -23.19 22.36
CA PRO A 76 -1.56 -22.73 21.96
C PRO A 76 -2.34 -22.19 23.17
N CYS A 77 -2.73 -20.93 23.12
CA CYS A 77 -3.64 -20.31 24.08
C CYS A 77 -4.50 -19.26 23.39
N VAL A 78 -5.46 -19.75 22.62
CA VAL A 78 -6.38 -18.91 21.81
C VAL A 78 -7.07 -17.85 22.65
N ALA A 79 -7.38 -18.13 23.92
CA ALA A 79 -7.98 -17.16 24.83
C ALA A 79 -7.10 -15.91 25.07
N ILE A 80 -5.78 -16.07 25.16
CA ILE A 80 -4.85 -14.93 25.26
C ILE A 80 -4.87 -14.12 23.97
N ALA A 81 -4.71 -14.76 22.83
CA ALA A 81 -4.71 -14.09 21.54
C ALA A 81 -6.03 -13.35 21.25
N ALA A 82 -7.17 -13.99 21.53
CA ALA A 82 -8.49 -13.38 21.41
C ALA A 82 -8.67 -12.18 22.36
N SER A 83 -8.15 -12.29 23.60
CA SER A 83 -8.20 -11.18 24.56
C SER A 83 -7.38 -9.98 24.09
N VAL A 84 -6.18 -10.20 23.54
CA VAL A 84 -5.31 -9.12 23.01
C VAL A 84 -6.02 -8.39 21.87
N THR A 85 -6.64 -9.13 20.92
CA THR A 85 -7.36 -8.51 19.80
C THR A 85 -8.63 -7.79 20.24
N CYS A 86 -9.35 -8.32 21.21
CA CYS A 86 -10.55 -7.68 21.77
C CYS A 86 -10.20 -6.36 22.45
N LEU A 87 -9.22 -6.36 23.37
CA LEU A 87 -8.75 -5.16 24.03
C LEU A 87 -8.18 -4.12 23.05
N GLY A 88 -7.41 -4.56 22.06
CA GLY A 88 -6.90 -3.68 21.00
C GLY A 88 -8.03 -2.99 20.23
N ARG A 89 -9.10 -3.73 19.92
CA ARG A 89 -10.28 -3.15 19.26
C ARG A 89 -11.02 -2.16 20.16
N GLU A 90 -11.22 -2.49 21.44
CA GLU A 90 -11.85 -1.59 22.40
C GLU A 90 -11.06 -0.28 22.55
N MET A 91 -9.73 -0.37 22.64
CA MET A 91 -8.85 0.79 22.70
C MET A 91 -8.93 1.64 21.43
N LEU A 92 -8.94 1.02 20.26
CA LEU A 92 -9.07 1.71 18.99
C LEU A 92 -10.42 2.43 18.91
N CYS A 93 -11.53 1.75 19.20
CA CYS A 93 -12.86 2.35 19.20
C CYS A 93 -12.97 3.52 20.20
N SER A 94 -12.47 3.34 21.43
CA SER A 94 -12.46 4.42 22.43
C SER A 94 -11.65 5.64 21.98
N THR A 95 -10.54 5.42 21.25
CA THR A 95 -9.75 6.51 20.68
C THR A 95 -10.53 7.24 19.58
N VAL A 96 -11.16 6.50 18.67
CA VAL A 96 -12.00 7.07 17.59
C VAL A 96 -13.15 7.88 18.18
N ASP A 97 -13.87 7.32 19.16
CA ASP A 97 -15.00 7.98 19.80
C ASP A 97 -14.56 9.25 20.54
N TYR A 98 -13.40 9.23 21.21
CA TYR A 98 -12.84 10.38 21.89
C TYR A 98 -12.49 11.49 20.90
N VAL A 99 -11.77 11.19 19.83
CA VAL A 99 -11.41 12.18 18.79
C VAL A 99 -12.67 12.77 18.17
N ASN A 100 -13.61 11.94 17.74
CA ASN A 100 -14.81 12.40 17.03
C ASN A 100 -15.84 13.08 17.94
N SER A 101 -15.79 12.92 19.27
CA SER A 101 -16.72 13.55 20.20
C SER A 101 -16.15 14.75 20.96
N LYS A 102 -14.87 14.73 21.30
CA LYS A 102 -14.25 15.74 22.17
C LYS A 102 -13.31 16.68 21.44
N MET A 103 -12.66 16.24 20.38
CA MET A 103 -11.64 17.04 19.68
C MET A 103 -12.22 17.76 18.44
N GLN A 104 -13.46 18.29 18.53
CA GLN A 104 -14.15 18.89 17.39
C GLN A 104 -14.18 20.44 17.43
N SER A 105 -13.71 21.05 18.52
CA SER A 105 -13.78 22.51 18.69
C SER A 105 -12.40 23.13 18.83
N GLU A 106 -12.23 24.34 18.31
CA GLU A 106 -11.03 25.14 18.52
C GLU A 106 -10.77 25.39 20.01
N GLN A 107 -11.84 25.58 20.80
CA GLN A 107 -11.76 25.77 22.24
C GLN A 107 -11.02 24.63 22.93
N PHE A 108 -11.31 23.36 22.56
CA PHE A 108 -10.58 22.20 23.08
C PHE A 108 -9.07 22.29 22.83
N PHE A 109 -8.67 22.66 21.60
CA PHE A 109 -7.26 22.78 21.25
C PHE A 109 -6.57 23.95 21.94
N CYS A 110 -7.28 25.05 22.20
CA CYS A 110 -6.76 26.18 22.96
C CYS A 110 -6.57 25.83 24.45
N GLU A 111 -7.58 25.24 25.09
CA GLU A 111 -7.59 24.96 26.52
C GLU A 111 -6.69 23.78 26.89
N GLU A 112 -6.75 22.67 26.15
CA GLU A 112 -6.05 21.43 26.50
C GLU A 112 -4.66 21.29 25.84
N LEU A 113 -4.43 21.96 24.70
CA LEU A 113 -3.19 21.82 23.93
C LEU A 113 -2.43 23.15 23.75
N GLY A 114 -2.97 24.26 24.27
CA GLY A 114 -2.30 25.56 24.29
C GLY A 114 -2.14 26.22 22.92
N LEU A 115 -3.09 26.01 22.01
CA LEU A 115 -3.16 26.71 20.73
C LEU A 115 -3.78 28.11 20.89
N THR A 116 -3.55 28.96 19.91
CA THR A 116 -4.09 30.31 19.79
C THR A 116 -4.88 30.44 18.50
N ALA A 117 -5.72 31.50 18.41
CA ALA A 117 -6.53 31.74 17.21
C ALA A 117 -5.70 31.82 15.91
N SER A 118 -4.43 32.23 16.00
CA SER A 118 -3.53 32.32 14.85
C SER A 118 -3.09 30.95 14.29
N ASP A 119 -3.29 29.87 15.04
CA ASP A 119 -2.95 28.50 14.61
C ASP A 119 -4.02 27.92 13.65
N PHE A 120 -5.21 28.55 13.58
CA PHE A 120 -6.31 28.12 12.74
C PHE A 120 -6.40 28.98 11.48
N THR A 121 -6.68 28.34 10.34
CA THR A 121 -6.82 29.01 9.03
C THR A 121 -8.28 29.08 8.55
N GLY A 122 -9.22 28.63 9.38
CA GLY A 122 -10.66 28.57 9.12
C GLY A 122 -11.35 27.64 10.10
N ASP A 123 -12.61 27.31 9.89
CA ASP A 123 -13.37 26.40 10.74
C ASP A 123 -12.67 25.04 10.89
N LEU A 124 -12.19 24.74 12.09
CA LEU A 124 -11.48 23.50 12.39
C LEU A 124 -12.37 22.28 12.13
N LYS A 125 -11.83 21.31 11.39
CA LYS A 125 -12.48 20.00 11.17
C LYS A 125 -11.53 18.89 11.52
N VAL A 126 -11.91 18.07 12.48
CA VAL A 126 -11.13 16.91 12.93
C VAL A 126 -11.98 15.66 12.80
N GLU A 127 -11.46 14.66 12.13
CA GLU A 127 -12.14 13.37 11.96
C GLU A 127 -11.16 12.21 11.88
N VAL A 128 -11.52 11.06 12.38
CA VAL A 128 -10.77 9.81 12.15
C VAL A 128 -11.26 9.21 10.84
N ILE A 129 -10.40 9.25 9.82
CA ILE A 129 -10.71 8.77 8.45
C ILE A 129 -10.41 7.30 8.24
N TYR A 130 -9.52 6.72 9.05
CA TYR A 130 -9.11 5.32 8.93
C TYR A 130 -8.46 4.81 10.22
N GLY A 131 -8.64 3.53 10.51
CA GLY A 131 -7.95 2.82 11.58
C GLY A 131 -7.48 1.45 11.11
N ASP A 132 -6.32 1.02 11.57
CA ASP A 132 -5.78 -0.30 11.25
C ASP A 132 -5.07 -0.92 12.44
N THR A 133 -5.67 -1.97 12.97
CA THR A 133 -5.13 -2.82 14.05
C THR A 133 -4.84 -2.04 15.34
N ASP A 134 -3.82 -1.20 15.35
CA ASP A 134 -3.26 -0.46 16.50
C ASP A 134 -2.99 1.02 16.19
N SER A 135 -3.48 1.53 15.07
CA SER A 135 -3.25 2.91 14.65
C SER A 135 -4.50 3.56 14.09
N ILE A 136 -4.59 4.89 14.20
CA ILE A 136 -5.60 5.72 13.58
C ILE A 136 -4.97 6.75 12.64
N PHE A 137 -5.70 7.12 11.59
CA PHE A 137 -5.41 8.27 10.74
C PHE A 137 -6.43 9.34 11.04
N MET A 138 -5.95 10.43 11.59
CA MET A 138 -6.76 11.60 11.92
C MET A 138 -6.55 12.65 10.85
N SER A 139 -7.62 13.11 10.23
CA SER A 139 -7.64 14.26 9.34
C SER A 139 -7.88 15.51 10.17
N VAL A 140 -7.01 16.49 10.03
CA VAL A 140 -7.17 17.82 10.64
C VAL A 140 -7.13 18.83 9.50
N ARG A 141 -8.22 19.58 9.31
CA ARG A 141 -8.33 20.59 8.26
C ARG A 141 -8.43 21.98 8.89
N ASN A 142 -7.99 22.99 8.15
CA ASN A 142 -8.01 24.38 8.54
C ASN A 142 -7.16 24.69 9.79
N MET A 143 -6.02 24.04 9.89
CA MET A 143 -4.96 24.30 10.85
C MET A 143 -3.64 24.51 10.11
N ALA A 144 -2.81 25.43 10.57
CA ALA A 144 -1.49 25.64 9.99
C ALA A 144 -0.60 24.37 10.14
N ASN A 145 0.10 23.99 9.08
CA ASN A 145 0.92 22.77 9.05
C ASN A 145 1.98 22.76 10.16
N GLU A 146 2.59 23.90 10.46
CA GLU A 146 3.58 24.05 11.52
C GLU A 146 2.96 23.80 12.90
N SER A 147 1.80 24.37 13.16
CA SER A 147 1.03 24.15 14.39
C SER A 147 0.65 22.69 14.54
N LEU A 148 0.19 22.06 13.47
CA LEU A 148 -0.13 20.61 13.48
C LEU A 148 1.09 19.75 13.81
N ARG A 149 2.26 20.06 13.25
CA ARG A 149 3.52 19.34 13.57
C ARG A 149 3.90 19.48 15.05
N ARG A 150 3.71 20.64 15.61
CA ARG A 150 3.99 20.95 17.01
C ARG A 150 3.07 20.18 17.97
N ILE A 151 1.76 20.14 17.67
CA ILE A 151 0.77 19.56 18.60
C ILE A 151 0.54 18.05 18.41
N ALA A 152 0.87 17.46 17.26
CA ALA A 152 0.59 16.05 17.00
C ALA A 152 1.14 15.10 18.08
N PRO A 153 2.37 15.28 18.62
CA PRO A 153 2.85 14.49 19.76
C PRO A 153 2.05 14.78 21.06
N MET A 154 1.58 16.01 21.25
CA MET A 154 0.78 16.40 22.41
C MET A 154 -0.60 15.76 22.36
N ILE A 155 -1.22 15.68 21.18
CA ILE A 155 -2.48 14.97 20.97
C ILE A 155 -2.33 13.50 21.37
N ALA A 156 -1.29 12.83 20.89
CA ALA A 156 -1.02 11.42 21.23
C ALA A 156 -0.84 11.22 22.74
N LYS A 157 -0.11 12.12 23.41
CA LYS A 157 0.06 12.12 24.85
C LYS A 157 -1.25 12.36 25.59
N HIS A 158 -2.01 13.39 25.20
CA HIS A 158 -3.30 13.73 25.80
C HIS A 158 -4.28 12.56 25.75
N ILE A 159 -4.43 11.90 24.58
CA ILE A 159 -5.27 10.71 24.44
C ILE A 159 -4.77 9.57 25.32
N THR A 160 -3.46 9.35 25.38
CA THR A 160 -2.86 8.33 26.24
C THR A 160 -3.22 8.54 27.70
N ASP A 161 -3.01 9.75 28.22
CA ASP A 161 -3.23 10.09 29.62
C ASP A 161 -4.72 9.99 30.01
N ARG A 162 -5.64 10.23 29.07
CA ARG A 162 -7.09 10.16 29.30
C ARG A 162 -7.67 8.76 29.17
N LEU A 163 -7.21 7.96 28.21
CA LEU A 163 -7.86 6.70 27.86
C LEU A 163 -7.10 5.44 28.28
N PHE A 164 -5.78 5.51 28.43
CA PHE A 164 -4.97 4.33 28.62
C PHE A 164 -4.29 4.25 29.97
N LYS A 165 -4.10 3.02 30.43
CA LYS A 165 -3.31 2.72 31.62
C LYS A 165 -1.92 2.25 31.21
N SER A 166 -0.90 2.73 31.92
CA SER A 166 0.48 2.21 31.73
C SER A 166 0.51 0.69 31.77
N PRO A 167 1.26 0.03 30.88
CA PRO A 167 2.29 0.54 29.97
C PRO A 167 1.81 0.94 28.56
N ILE A 168 0.50 0.96 28.32
CA ILE A 168 -0.08 1.26 27.01
C ILE A 168 -0.01 2.76 26.76
N LYS A 169 0.47 3.13 25.57
CA LYS A 169 0.54 4.52 25.13
C LYS A 169 0.32 4.63 23.63
N LEU A 170 -0.30 5.71 23.22
CA LEU A 170 -0.37 6.14 21.83
C LEU A 170 0.87 6.99 21.53
N GLU A 171 1.52 6.75 20.39
CA GLU A 171 2.67 7.53 19.93
C GLU A 171 2.30 8.21 18.61
N PHE A 172 2.73 9.45 18.45
CA PHE A 172 2.69 10.11 17.15
C PHE A 172 3.72 9.46 16.22
N GLU A 173 3.29 9.06 15.02
CA GLU A 173 4.18 8.42 14.06
C GLU A 173 4.64 9.39 12.97
N LYS A 174 3.70 10.01 12.25
CA LYS A 174 4.01 10.91 11.13
C LYS A 174 2.79 11.71 10.66
N ILE A 175 3.05 12.77 9.90
CA ILE A 175 2.06 13.49 9.12
C ILE A 175 2.21 13.10 7.66
N LEU A 176 1.08 12.90 6.98
CA LEU A 176 1.02 12.60 5.55
C LEU A 176 0.15 13.67 4.86
N CYS A 177 0.78 14.51 4.04
CA CYS A 177 0.09 15.57 3.30
C CYS A 177 0.75 15.79 1.93
N PRO A 178 0.02 15.54 0.81
CA PRO A 178 -1.29 14.91 0.73
C PRO A 178 -1.28 13.40 1.04
N LEU A 179 -2.48 12.82 1.18
CA LEU A 179 -2.72 11.40 1.41
C LEU A 179 -3.78 10.88 0.43
N ILE A 180 -3.49 9.80 -0.27
CA ILE A 180 -4.45 9.03 -1.06
C ILE A 180 -4.73 7.72 -0.30
N LEU A 181 -5.89 7.58 0.30
CA LEU A 181 -6.36 6.37 0.95
C LEU A 181 -7.17 5.54 -0.05
N ILE A 182 -6.57 4.47 -0.58
CA ILE A 182 -7.17 3.65 -1.64
C ILE A 182 -8.22 2.70 -1.05
N CYS A 183 -7.85 1.93 -0.06
CA CYS A 183 -8.71 1.03 0.71
C CYS A 183 -7.97 0.55 1.96
N LYS A 184 -8.58 -0.38 2.71
CA LYS A 184 -7.94 -0.99 3.89
C LYS A 184 -6.52 -1.49 3.55
N LYS A 185 -5.52 -1.06 4.35
CA LYS A 185 -4.10 -1.43 4.21
C LYS A 185 -3.42 -0.97 2.91
N ARG A 186 -4.05 -0.08 2.14
CA ARG A 186 -3.50 0.42 0.87
C ARG A 186 -3.62 1.94 0.81
N TYR A 187 -2.49 2.63 0.89
CA TYR A 187 -2.44 4.08 0.80
C TYR A 187 -1.09 4.57 0.27
N ILE A 188 -1.10 5.79 -0.25
CA ILE A 188 0.08 6.54 -0.66
C ILE A 188 0.01 7.88 0.04
N GLY A 189 1.10 8.31 0.68
CA GLY A 189 1.15 9.60 1.35
C GLY A 189 2.52 10.24 1.23
N ARG A 190 2.56 11.57 1.18
CA ARG A 190 3.80 12.34 1.24
C ARG A 190 4.08 12.71 2.69
N GLN A 191 5.20 12.20 3.19
CA GLN A 191 5.76 12.60 4.46
C GLN A 191 6.81 13.66 4.19
N ASP A 192 6.71 14.80 4.83
CA ASP A 192 7.55 15.96 4.59
C ASP A 192 7.57 16.35 3.10
N ASP A 193 8.52 17.17 2.65
CA ASP A 193 8.46 17.74 1.31
C ASP A 193 8.94 16.79 0.19
N SER A 194 9.51 15.64 0.52
CA SER A 194 10.17 14.80 -0.49
C SER A 194 9.91 13.29 -0.40
N LEU A 195 9.46 12.77 0.74
CA LEU A 195 9.38 11.32 0.95
C LEU A 195 7.97 10.78 0.70
N LEU A 196 7.81 9.98 -0.36
CA LEU A 196 6.60 9.21 -0.60
C LEU A 196 6.62 7.88 0.14
N ILE A 197 5.55 7.60 0.86
CA ILE A 197 5.31 6.36 1.57
C ILE A 197 4.25 5.55 0.83
N PHE A 198 4.62 4.34 0.43
CA PHE A 198 3.74 3.39 -0.23
C PHE A 198 3.41 2.23 0.69
N LYS A 199 2.12 1.96 0.91
CA LYS A 199 1.65 0.80 1.68
C LYS A 199 0.66 -0.01 0.87
N GLY A 200 0.94 -1.31 0.69
CA GLY A 200 0.06 -2.28 0.05
C GLY A 200 -0.24 -2.04 -1.43
N VAL A 201 0.40 -1.10 -2.09
CA VAL A 201 0.21 -0.78 -3.51
C VAL A 201 1.11 -1.64 -4.41
N ASP A 202 0.73 -1.76 -5.69
CA ASP A 202 1.40 -2.64 -6.64
C ASP A 202 2.85 -2.22 -6.95
N LEU A 203 3.20 -0.95 -6.73
CA LEU A 203 4.57 -0.41 -6.84
C LEU A 203 5.61 -1.17 -6.00
N VAL A 204 5.21 -1.69 -4.85
CA VAL A 204 6.11 -2.45 -3.96
C VAL A 204 6.04 -3.96 -4.16
N ARG A 205 5.18 -4.44 -5.06
CA ARG A 205 5.03 -5.87 -5.32
C ARG A 205 6.12 -6.39 -6.26
N LYS A 206 6.73 -7.50 -5.90
CA LYS A 206 7.76 -8.18 -6.72
C LYS A 206 7.22 -8.84 -7.99
N THR A 207 5.90 -8.97 -8.12
CA THR A 207 5.24 -9.62 -9.26
C THR A 207 4.99 -8.67 -10.43
N SER A 208 5.10 -7.36 -10.23
CA SER A 208 4.95 -6.35 -11.28
C SER A 208 6.31 -6.03 -11.92
N CYS A 209 6.34 -5.85 -13.23
CA CYS A 209 7.57 -5.48 -13.93
C CYS A 209 7.96 -4.01 -13.69
N ASP A 210 9.23 -3.70 -13.87
CA ASP A 210 9.77 -2.37 -13.52
C ASP A 210 9.25 -1.27 -14.45
N PHE A 211 8.92 -1.58 -15.70
CA PHE A 211 8.29 -0.64 -16.62
C PHE A 211 6.91 -0.17 -16.10
N VAL A 212 6.06 -1.12 -15.67
CA VAL A 212 4.75 -0.79 -15.08
C VAL A 212 4.92 0.03 -13.81
N LYS A 213 5.87 -0.35 -12.93
CA LYS A 213 6.16 0.41 -11.70
C LYS A 213 6.64 1.82 -12.01
N GLY A 214 7.49 1.99 -13.03
CA GLY A 214 7.99 3.29 -13.47
C GLY A 214 6.84 4.21 -13.91
N VAL A 215 5.95 3.74 -14.76
CA VAL A 215 4.79 4.52 -15.21
C VAL A 215 3.87 4.91 -14.05
N VAL A 216 3.56 3.96 -13.15
CA VAL A 216 2.73 4.25 -11.97
C VAL A 216 3.42 5.25 -11.04
N LYS A 217 4.73 5.12 -10.86
CA LYS A 217 5.52 6.06 -10.05
C LYS A 217 5.47 7.46 -10.64
N ASP A 218 5.70 7.63 -11.94
CA ASP A 218 5.65 8.92 -12.60
C ASP A 218 4.28 9.60 -12.43
N ILE A 219 3.19 8.84 -12.53
CA ILE A 219 1.83 9.36 -12.32
C ILE A 219 1.59 9.73 -10.87
N VAL A 220 2.08 8.94 -9.94
CA VAL A 220 2.00 9.28 -8.51
C VAL A 220 2.84 10.51 -8.21
N ASP A 221 4.04 10.64 -8.76
CA ASP A 221 4.89 11.82 -8.60
C ASP A 221 4.18 13.08 -9.11
N LEU A 222 3.50 13.03 -10.26
CA LEU A 222 2.66 14.13 -10.75
C LEU A 222 1.57 14.52 -9.74
N LEU A 223 0.86 13.54 -9.17
CA LEU A 223 -0.21 13.78 -8.19
C LEU A 223 0.28 14.36 -6.86
N PHE A 224 1.52 14.09 -6.47
CA PHE A 224 2.04 14.51 -5.17
C PHE A 224 2.95 15.73 -5.21
N PHE A 225 3.47 16.12 -6.39
CA PHE A 225 4.44 17.21 -6.52
C PHE A 225 4.05 18.28 -7.55
N ASP A 226 3.03 18.07 -8.38
CA ASP A 226 2.54 19.06 -9.34
C ASP A 226 1.21 19.66 -8.86
N GLU A 227 1.21 20.93 -8.47
CA GLU A 227 0.05 21.64 -7.89
C GLU A 227 -1.13 21.70 -8.86
N GLU A 228 -0.86 21.88 -10.17
CA GLU A 228 -1.91 21.90 -11.20
C GLU A 228 -2.61 20.54 -11.28
N VAL A 229 -1.84 19.45 -11.19
CA VAL A 229 -2.40 18.09 -11.20
C VAL A 229 -3.17 17.81 -9.90
N GLN A 230 -2.69 18.30 -8.75
CA GLN A 230 -3.39 18.14 -7.47
C GLN A 230 -4.76 18.81 -7.49
N THR A 231 -4.82 20.07 -7.94
CA THR A 231 -6.06 20.84 -8.07
C THR A 231 -7.02 20.16 -9.05
N ALA A 232 -6.52 19.77 -10.22
CA ALA A 232 -7.30 19.07 -11.24
C ALA A 232 -7.79 17.69 -10.75
N ALA A 233 -7.03 16.97 -9.94
CA ALA A 233 -7.45 15.69 -9.38
C ALA A 233 -8.60 15.83 -8.39
N VAL A 234 -8.60 16.88 -7.58
CA VAL A 234 -9.73 17.19 -6.68
C VAL A 234 -10.99 17.52 -7.49
N GLU A 235 -10.87 18.39 -8.48
CA GLU A 235 -11.97 18.75 -9.39
C GLU A 235 -12.52 17.50 -10.09
N PHE A 236 -11.66 16.73 -10.72
CA PHE A 236 -12.01 15.49 -11.42
C PHE A 236 -12.77 14.50 -10.53
N SER A 237 -12.38 14.36 -9.27
CA SER A 237 -13.02 13.44 -8.31
C SER A 237 -14.48 13.81 -7.98
N HIS A 238 -14.85 15.08 -8.16
CA HIS A 238 -16.19 15.60 -7.90
C HIS A 238 -17.06 15.72 -9.15
N MET A 239 -16.49 15.52 -10.34
CA MET A 239 -17.23 15.61 -11.61
C MET A 239 -18.31 14.53 -11.71
N THR A 240 -19.42 14.90 -12.31
CA THR A 240 -20.46 13.97 -12.74
C THR A 240 -20.15 13.46 -14.15
N GLN A 241 -20.80 12.36 -14.55
CA GLN A 241 -20.66 11.83 -15.91
C GLN A 241 -21.09 12.84 -16.98
N THR A 242 -22.11 13.63 -16.71
CA THR A 242 -22.59 14.69 -17.63
C THR A 242 -21.54 15.79 -17.80
N GLN A 243 -20.97 16.27 -16.68
CA GLN A 243 -19.89 17.28 -16.71
C GLN A 243 -18.66 16.77 -17.50
N LEU A 244 -18.28 15.50 -17.32
CA LEU A 244 -17.19 14.90 -18.08
C LEU A 244 -17.43 14.88 -19.59
N ARG A 245 -18.70 14.69 -20.01
CA ARG A 245 -19.08 14.71 -21.44
C ARG A 245 -19.06 16.12 -22.02
N GLU A 246 -19.55 17.10 -21.27
CA GLU A 246 -19.72 18.47 -21.75
C GLU A 246 -18.43 19.31 -21.67
N GLN A 247 -17.68 19.14 -20.61
CA GLN A 247 -16.52 19.97 -20.29
C GLN A 247 -15.18 19.27 -20.54
N GLY A 248 -15.19 17.94 -20.72
CA GLY A 248 -13.98 17.13 -20.79
C GLY A 248 -13.32 16.98 -19.41
N VAL A 249 -12.05 16.55 -19.40
CA VAL A 249 -11.26 16.40 -18.17
C VAL A 249 -10.53 17.70 -17.84
N PRO A 250 -10.32 18.01 -16.54
CA PRO A 250 -9.53 19.16 -16.11
C PRO A 250 -8.11 19.13 -16.69
N VAL A 251 -7.56 20.32 -16.98
CA VAL A 251 -6.29 20.47 -17.73
C VAL A 251 -5.14 19.68 -17.09
N GLY A 252 -4.99 19.72 -15.77
CA GLY A 252 -3.93 18.97 -15.07
C GLY A 252 -4.01 17.44 -15.28
N ILE A 253 -5.20 16.87 -15.48
CA ILE A 253 -5.37 15.44 -15.76
C ILE A 253 -4.76 15.04 -17.10
N HIS A 254 -4.68 15.96 -18.07
CA HIS A 254 -4.02 15.69 -19.35
C HIS A 254 -2.54 15.34 -19.21
N LYS A 255 -1.85 15.78 -18.15
CA LYS A 255 -0.46 15.38 -17.87
C LYS A 255 -0.37 13.88 -17.60
N ILE A 256 -1.32 13.34 -16.82
CA ILE A 256 -1.44 11.90 -16.52
C ILE A 256 -1.74 11.13 -17.81
N LEU A 257 -2.74 11.59 -18.59
CA LEU A 257 -3.11 10.93 -19.84
C LEU A 257 -1.95 10.94 -20.84
N ARG A 258 -1.20 12.03 -20.94
CA ARG A 258 0.00 12.13 -21.81
C ARG A 258 1.07 11.12 -21.41
N ARG A 259 1.30 10.92 -20.10
CA ARG A 259 2.25 9.90 -19.63
C ARG A 259 1.82 8.49 -20.01
N LEU A 260 0.52 8.19 -19.93
CA LEU A 260 -0.04 6.90 -20.39
C LEU A 260 0.09 6.70 -21.90
N CYS A 261 -0.19 7.73 -22.69
CA CYS A 261 -0.01 7.68 -24.16
C CYS A 261 1.46 7.38 -24.51
N LYS A 262 2.41 8.05 -23.85
CA LYS A 262 3.84 7.80 -24.05
C LYS A 262 4.20 6.35 -23.73
N ALA A 263 3.72 5.81 -22.60
CA ALA A 263 3.95 4.41 -22.25
C ALA A 263 3.36 3.43 -23.28
N ARG A 264 2.17 3.74 -23.80
CA ARG A 264 1.56 2.96 -24.88
C ARG A 264 2.43 2.97 -26.13
N GLU A 265 2.87 4.15 -26.58
CA GLU A 265 3.75 4.28 -27.76
C GLU A 265 5.05 3.48 -27.57
N GLU A 266 5.70 3.57 -26.42
CA GLU A 266 6.92 2.84 -26.13
C GLU A 266 6.74 1.31 -26.25
N LEU A 267 5.59 0.79 -25.78
CA LEU A 267 5.26 -0.63 -25.88
C LEU A 267 4.93 -1.06 -27.32
N PHE A 268 4.03 -0.33 -28.00
CA PHE A 268 3.55 -0.71 -29.34
C PHE A 268 4.59 -0.52 -30.44
N GLN A 269 5.53 0.37 -30.25
CA GLN A 269 6.68 0.57 -31.14
C GLN A 269 7.88 -0.33 -30.76
N ASN A 270 7.69 -1.24 -29.78
CA ASN A 270 8.72 -2.14 -29.30
C ASN A 270 10.01 -1.42 -28.85
N ARG A 271 9.87 -0.20 -28.28
CA ARG A 271 10.97 0.61 -27.76
C ARG A 271 11.26 0.37 -26.26
N ALA A 272 10.33 -0.29 -25.56
CA ALA A 272 10.52 -0.62 -24.16
C ALA A 272 11.59 -1.73 -24.03
N ASP A 273 12.58 -1.52 -23.15
CA ASP A 273 13.62 -2.53 -22.89
C ASP A 273 12.98 -3.76 -22.23
N VAL A 274 13.21 -4.93 -22.85
CA VAL A 274 12.74 -6.23 -22.37
C VAL A 274 13.12 -6.49 -20.91
N ARG A 275 14.30 -6.01 -20.47
CA ARG A 275 14.77 -6.15 -19.08
C ARG A 275 13.85 -5.47 -18.08
N HIS A 276 13.19 -4.37 -18.45
CA HIS A 276 12.21 -3.69 -17.62
C HIS A 276 10.81 -4.29 -17.69
N LEU A 277 10.58 -5.20 -18.63
CA LEU A 277 9.29 -5.89 -18.82
C LEU A 277 9.23 -7.26 -18.13
N MET A 278 10.30 -7.68 -17.45
CA MET A 278 10.36 -8.97 -16.78
C MET A 278 9.35 -9.07 -15.64
N LEU A 279 8.52 -10.09 -15.72
CA LEU A 279 7.62 -10.57 -14.67
C LEU A 279 8.30 -11.70 -13.91
N SER A 280 7.88 -11.96 -12.67
CA SER A 280 8.49 -13.02 -11.89
C SER A 280 7.49 -13.81 -11.04
N SER A 281 7.74 -15.11 -10.92
CA SER A 281 6.99 -16.01 -10.04
C SER A 281 7.93 -16.97 -9.33
N VAL A 282 7.61 -17.36 -8.09
CA VAL A 282 8.43 -18.32 -7.33
C VAL A 282 8.03 -19.74 -7.69
N LEU A 283 8.99 -20.59 -7.95
CA LEU A 283 8.78 -22.03 -8.07
C LEU A 283 8.69 -22.65 -6.66
N SER A 284 7.47 -22.73 -6.13
CA SER A 284 7.23 -23.12 -4.73
C SER A 284 7.23 -24.63 -4.49
N LYS A 285 7.21 -25.44 -5.56
CA LYS A 285 7.12 -26.91 -5.54
C LYS A 285 7.79 -27.49 -6.78
N GLU A 286 8.06 -28.80 -6.75
CA GLU A 286 8.38 -29.57 -7.95
C GLU A 286 7.32 -29.38 -9.05
N VAL A 287 7.73 -29.28 -10.32
CA VAL A 287 6.84 -29.04 -11.46
C VAL A 287 5.69 -30.05 -11.52
N ALA A 288 5.96 -31.32 -11.22
CA ALA A 288 4.96 -32.39 -11.19
C ALA A 288 3.93 -32.26 -10.06
N ALA A 289 4.23 -31.53 -8.99
CA ALA A 289 3.37 -31.35 -7.82
C ALA A 289 2.36 -30.21 -7.95
N TYR A 290 2.36 -29.47 -9.07
CA TYR A 290 1.40 -28.41 -9.32
C TYR A 290 0.08 -28.98 -9.82
N LYS A 291 -1.02 -28.68 -9.08
CA LYS A 291 -2.39 -29.05 -9.51
C LYS A 291 -2.85 -28.34 -10.80
N GLN A 292 -2.34 -27.13 -11.02
CA GLN A 292 -2.61 -26.34 -12.23
C GLN A 292 -1.32 -26.30 -13.07
N PRO A 293 -1.26 -27.02 -14.19
CA PRO A 293 -0.07 -27.06 -15.04
C PRO A 293 0.09 -25.80 -15.91
N ASN A 294 -0.97 -25.01 -16.08
CA ASN A 294 -1.03 -23.87 -17.00
C ASN A 294 -0.66 -22.55 -16.29
N LEU A 295 0.56 -22.49 -15.76
CA LEU A 295 1.12 -21.28 -15.15
C LEU A 295 2.30 -20.77 -15.99
N ALA A 296 2.44 -19.44 -16.09
CA ALA A 296 3.44 -18.80 -16.94
C ALA A 296 4.87 -19.30 -16.65
N HIS A 297 5.28 -19.30 -15.37
CA HIS A 297 6.60 -19.76 -14.97
C HIS A 297 6.85 -21.26 -15.25
N LEU A 298 5.82 -22.11 -15.17
CA LEU A 298 5.94 -23.52 -15.50
C LEU A 298 6.11 -23.74 -17.02
N SER A 299 5.49 -22.90 -17.84
CA SER A 299 5.67 -22.96 -19.29
C SER A 299 7.10 -22.58 -19.68
N VAL A 300 7.68 -21.58 -19.03
CA VAL A 300 9.09 -21.20 -19.24
C VAL A 300 10.01 -22.37 -18.88
N ILE A 301 9.82 -23.00 -17.71
CA ILE A 301 10.62 -24.16 -17.30
C ILE A 301 10.54 -25.30 -18.33
N ARG A 302 9.34 -25.59 -18.88
CA ARG A 302 9.19 -26.61 -19.92
C ARG A 302 9.94 -26.25 -21.21
N ARG A 303 9.94 -24.97 -21.61
CA ARG A 303 10.69 -24.50 -22.77
C ARG A 303 12.19 -24.57 -22.56
N LEU A 304 12.69 -24.19 -21.37
CA LEU A 304 14.09 -24.37 -20.99
C LEU A 304 14.51 -25.88 -21.07
N ALA A 305 13.67 -26.76 -20.51
CA ALA A 305 13.90 -28.19 -20.59
C ALA A 305 13.94 -28.76 -22.04
N GLN A 306 13.01 -28.28 -22.90
CA GLN A 306 12.99 -28.66 -24.33
C GLN A 306 14.24 -28.20 -25.07
N ARG A 307 14.79 -27.05 -24.71
CA ARG A 307 16.04 -26.50 -25.26
C ARG A 307 17.29 -27.04 -24.62
N LYS A 308 17.15 -27.94 -23.61
CA LYS A 308 18.25 -28.49 -22.80
C LYS A 308 19.07 -27.42 -22.06
N GLU A 309 18.42 -26.33 -21.68
CA GLU A 309 18.97 -25.27 -20.85
C GLU A 309 18.87 -25.64 -19.36
N GLU A 310 19.59 -24.89 -18.50
CA GLU A 310 19.57 -25.11 -17.06
C GLU A 310 18.15 -24.86 -16.48
N ILE A 311 17.69 -25.81 -15.66
CA ILE A 311 16.37 -25.74 -15.04
C ILE A 311 16.51 -25.17 -13.63
N PRO A 312 15.76 -24.09 -13.27
CA PRO A 312 15.78 -23.54 -11.93
C PRO A 312 15.30 -24.50 -10.84
N ASN A 313 15.83 -24.36 -9.62
CA ASN A 313 15.48 -25.18 -8.46
C ASN A 313 14.20 -24.73 -7.77
N VAL A 314 13.60 -25.60 -6.96
CA VAL A 314 12.49 -25.24 -6.07
C VAL A 314 12.97 -24.18 -5.08
N GLY A 315 12.20 -23.10 -4.97
CA GLY A 315 12.55 -21.90 -4.20
C GLY A 315 13.04 -20.73 -5.07
N ASP A 316 13.51 -21.00 -6.28
CA ASP A 316 13.98 -19.97 -7.19
C ASP A 316 12.84 -19.13 -7.76
N ARG A 317 13.19 -17.90 -8.14
CA ARG A 317 12.29 -16.97 -8.79
C ARG A 317 12.49 -17.00 -10.29
N ILE A 318 11.48 -17.48 -11.00
CA ILE A 318 11.49 -17.61 -12.45
C ILE A 318 11.09 -16.28 -13.06
N MET A 319 11.98 -15.70 -13.86
CA MET A 319 11.71 -14.50 -14.64
C MET A 319 11.13 -14.88 -16.00
N TYR A 320 10.18 -14.10 -16.50
CA TYR A 320 9.61 -14.29 -17.82
C TYR A 320 9.07 -12.99 -18.39
N VAL A 321 8.93 -12.93 -19.70
CA VAL A 321 8.25 -11.88 -20.43
C VAL A 321 7.11 -12.44 -21.24
N LEU A 322 6.11 -11.60 -21.57
CA LEU A 322 5.00 -11.99 -22.43
C LEU A 322 5.32 -11.58 -23.86
N ILE A 323 5.43 -12.54 -24.77
CA ILE A 323 5.72 -12.33 -26.18
C ILE A 323 4.45 -12.18 -27.00
N ALA A 324 4.52 -11.54 -28.16
CA ALA A 324 3.43 -11.45 -29.11
C ALA A 324 3.02 -12.84 -29.60
N PRO A 325 1.72 -13.11 -29.81
CA PRO A 325 1.27 -14.40 -30.31
C PRO A 325 1.76 -14.61 -31.75
N SER A 326 2.26 -15.81 -32.05
CA SER A 326 2.56 -16.20 -33.42
C SER A 326 1.26 -16.46 -34.19
N THR A 327 0.88 -15.52 -35.04
CA THR A 327 -0.29 -15.59 -35.96
C THR A 327 -1.69 -15.63 -35.32
N GLY A 328 -2.41 -14.51 -35.43
CA GLY A 328 -3.88 -14.43 -35.54
C GLY A 328 -4.78 -14.91 -34.40
N ASN A 329 -4.27 -15.53 -33.36
CA ASN A 329 -5.07 -16.08 -32.28
C ASN A 329 -5.30 -15.01 -31.18
N LYS A 330 -6.49 -14.38 -31.17
CA LYS A 330 -6.84 -13.29 -30.23
C LYS A 330 -6.96 -13.74 -28.76
N GLN A 331 -6.96 -15.02 -28.45
CA GLN A 331 -7.16 -15.56 -27.09
C GLN A 331 -6.00 -16.45 -26.66
N THR A 332 -4.88 -15.85 -26.36
CA THR A 332 -3.76 -16.57 -25.81
C THR A 332 -3.63 -16.27 -24.32
N HIS A 333 -3.54 -17.34 -23.53
CA HIS A 333 -3.34 -17.24 -22.08
C HIS A 333 -1.90 -16.84 -21.77
N ASN A 334 -1.69 -16.21 -20.60
CA ASN A 334 -0.35 -15.78 -20.20
C ASN A 334 0.69 -16.90 -20.15
N TYR A 335 0.27 -18.14 -19.87
CA TYR A 335 1.19 -19.29 -19.84
C TYR A 335 1.67 -19.70 -21.25
N GLU A 336 0.91 -19.42 -22.29
CA GLU A 336 1.28 -19.67 -23.68
C GLU A 336 2.28 -18.64 -24.21
N LEU A 337 2.16 -17.42 -23.73
CA LEU A 337 2.95 -16.27 -24.15
C LEU A 337 4.23 -16.05 -23.30
N ALA A 338 4.35 -16.77 -22.19
CA ALA A 338 5.51 -16.62 -21.30
C ALA A 338 6.76 -17.23 -21.91
N GLU A 339 7.82 -16.43 -22.04
CA GLU A 339 9.11 -16.87 -22.57
C GLU A 339 10.27 -16.39 -21.70
N ASP A 340 11.40 -17.08 -21.79
CA ASP A 340 12.63 -16.70 -21.12
C ASP A 340 13.13 -15.34 -21.64
N PRO A 341 13.51 -14.39 -20.77
CA PRO A 341 13.95 -13.06 -21.19
C PRO A 341 15.23 -13.08 -22.06
N ASN A 342 16.17 -13.96 -21.78
CA ASN A 342 17.42 -14.05 -22.56
C ASN A 342 17.12 -14.56 -23.96
N TYR A 343 16.28 -15.59 -24.08
CA TYR A 343 15.84 -16.10 -25.36
C TYR A 343 15.13 -15.04 -26.20
N VAL A 344 14.28 -14.21 -25.58
CA VAL A 344 13.61 -13.09 -26.25
C VAL A 344 14.59 -12.04 -26.75
N LEU A 345 15.61 -11.71 -25.94
CA LEU A 345 16.65 -10.74 -26.32
C LEU A 345 17.51 -11.23 -27.49
N GLU A 346 17.97 -12.49 -27.42
CA GLU A 346 18.82 -13.12 -28.44
C GLU A 346 18.10 -13.24 -29.80
N HIS A 347 16.83 -13.64 -29.76
CA HIS A 347 16.03 -13.87 -30.98
C HIS A 347 15.20 -12.66 -31.41
N LYS A 348 15.30 -11.52 -30.69
CA LYS A 348 14.56 -10.27 -30.98
C LYS A 348 13.06 -10.50 -31.12
N ILE A 349 12.47 -11.34 -30.26
CA ILE A 349 11.05 -11.67 -30.31
C ILE A 349 10.25 -10.47 -29.83
N PRO A 350 9.18 -10.05 -30.58
CA PRO A 350 8.34 -8.92 -30.18
C PRO A 350 7.55 -9.24 -28.91
N ILE A 351 7.40 -8.24 -28.03
CA ILE A 351 6.62 -8.33 -26.79
C ILE A 351 5.13 -8.17 -27.05
N HIS A 352 4.29 -8.67 -26.14
CA HIS A 352 2.84 -8.47 -26.22
C HIS A 352 2.44 -7.12 -25.61
N ALA A 353 2.52 -6.06 -26.40
CA ALA A 353 2.30 -4.68 -25.97
C ALA A 353 0.94 -4.46 -25.27
N GLU A 354 -0.16 -5.03 -25.79
CA GLU A 354 -1.50 -4.87 -25.24
C GLU A 354 -1.58 -5.40 -23.79
N LYS A 355 -1.04 -6.61 -23.51
CA LYS A 355 -1.09 -7.18 -22.17
C LYS A 355 -0.28 -6.36 -21.15
N TYR A 356 0.84 -5.80 -21.56
CA TYR A 356 1.59 -4.89 -20.71
C TYR A 356 0.86 -3.57 -20.49
N PHE A 357 0.24 -3.03 -21.54
CA PHE A 357 -0.56 -1.82 -21.40
C PHE A 357 -1.78 -2.03 -20.49
N ASP A 358 -2.48 -3.16 -20.60
CA ASP A 358 -3.56 -3.55 -19.69
C ASP A 358 -3.08 -3.63 -18.23
N GLN A 359 -1.87 -4.14 -17.99
CA GLN A 359 -1.28 -4.16 -16.65
C GLN A 359 -1.02 -2.74 -16.14
N ILE A 360 -0.54 -1.82 -16.99
CA ILE A 360 -0.37 -0.41 -16.64
C ILE A 360 -1.71 0.21 -16.27
N ILE A 361 -2.73 0.07 -17.11
CA ILE A 361 -4.06 0.64 -16.86
C ILE A 361 -4.63 0.13 -15.53
N LYS A 362 -4.55 -1.16 -15.27
CA LYS A 362 -5.00 -1.76 -14.00
C LYS A 362 -4.19 -1.24 -12.81
N ALA A 363 -2.87 -1.18 -12.92
CA ALA A 363 -2.00 -0.73 -11.84
C ALA A 363 -2.21 0.75 -11.50
N VAL A 364 -2.31 1.60 -12.53
CA VAL A 364 -2.61 3.04 -12.40
C VAL A 364 -3.99 3.24 -11.79
N THR A 365 -5.03 2.61 -12.35
CA THR A 365 -6.40 2.73 -11.85
C THR A 365 -6.49 2.30 -10.37
N ASN A 366 -5.79 1.24 -9.99
CA ASN A 366 -5.74 0.79 -8.60
C ASN A 366 -5.01 1.78 -7.69
N ALA A 367 -3.92 2.40 -8.16
CA ALA A 367 -3.12 3.33 -7.36
C ALA A 367 -3.83 4.66 -7.12
N ILE A 368 -4.55 5.15 -8.12
CA ILE A 368 -5.20 6.47 -8.07
C ILE A 368 -6.73 6.38 -8.01
N SER A 369 -7.28 5.22 -7.64
CA SER A 369 -8.73 4.98 -7.65
C SER A 369 -9.59 6.03 -6.92
N PRO A 370 -9.13 6.70 -5.83
CA PRO A 370 -9.93 7.72 -5.15
C PRO A 370 -10.12 9.02 -5.94
N ILE A 371 -9.26 9.31 -6.91
CA ILE A 371 -9.42 10.53 -7.73
C ILE A 371 -10.40 10.38 -8.89
N PHE A 372 -10.88 9.16 -9.16
CA PHE A 372 -11.88 8.96 -10.22
C PHE A 372 -13.27 9.40 -9.75
N PRO A 373 -14.04 10.04 -10.64
CA PRO A 373 -15.42 10.42 -10.37
C PRO A 373 -16.29 9.19 -10.10
N LYS A 374 -17.38 9.39 -9.38
CA LYS A 374 -18.40 8.36 -9.15
C LYS A 374 -19.26 8.23 -10.40
N THR A 375 -18.95 7.25 -11.24
CA THR A 375 -19.68 6.94 -12.47
C THR A 375 -20.05 5.45 -12.50
N ASP A 376 -21.02 5.08 -13.32
CA ASP A 376 -21.41 3.68 -13.55
C ASP A 376 -20.37 2.91 -14.39
N ILE A 377 -19.42 3.63 -14.96
CA ILE A 377 -18.37 3.08 -15.82
C ILE A 377 -17.22 2.56 -14.95
N LYS A 378 -16.73 1.36 -15.24
CA LYS A 378 -15.51 0.84 -14.60
C LYS A 378 -14.34 1.80 -14.83
N LYS A 379 -13.58 2.09 -13.77
CA LYS A 379 -12.47 3.06 -13.81
C LYS A 379 -11.43 2.78 -14.89
N GLU A 380 -11.12 1.50 -15.16
CA GLU A 380 -10.22 1.10 -16.25
C GLU A 380 -10.79 1.49 -17.63
N LYS A 381 -12.09 1.28 -17.84
CA LYS A 381 -12.76 1.65 -19.07
C LYS A 381 -12.83 3.16 -19.24
N LEU A 382 -13.12 3.89 -18.14
CA LEU A 382 -13.12 5.34 -18.16
C LEU A 382 -11.72 5.89 -18.49
N LEU A 383 -10.67 5.36 -17.88
CA LEU A 383 -9.31 5.79 -18.16
C LEU A 383 -8.92 5.53 -19.63
N LEU A 384 -9.27 4.38 -20.18
CA LEU A 384 -9.05 4.07 -21.59
C LEU A 384 -9.83 5.01 -22.53
N TYR A 385 -11.07 5.34 -22.17
CA TYR A 385 -11.90 6.28 -22.93
C TYR A 385 -11.31 7.71 -22.97
N LEU A 386 -10.74 8.15 -21.85
CA LEU A 386 -10.14 9.48 -21.76
C LEU A 386 -8.80 9.62 -22.48
N LEU A 387 -8.18 8.51 -22.90
CA LEU A 387 -6.97 8.57 -23.70
C LEU A 387 -7.30 9.14 -25.10
N PRO A 388 -6.52 10.12 -25.61
CA PRO A 388 -6.79 10.73 -26.91
C PRO A 388 -6.80 9.67 -28.02
N MET A 389 -7.93 9.58 -28.71
CA MET A 389 -8.25 8.57 -29.73
C MET A 389 -7.42 8.65 -31.02
N LYS A 390 -6.55 9.61 -31.20
CA LYS A 390 -5.83 9.85 -32.47
C LYS A 390 -4.88 8.75 -32.92
N VAL A 391 -4.68 7.69 -32.13
CA VAL A 391 -3.63 6.73 -32.47
C VAL A 391 -4.14 5.35 -32.90
N TYR A 392 -5.32 4.87 -32.51
CA TYR A 392 -5.85 3.59 -33.04
C TYR A 392 -7.36 3.46 -32.77
N LEU A 393 -8.14 3.47 -33.84
CA LEU A 393 -9.51 2.95 -33.90
C LEU A 393 -9.43 1.42 -33.84
N ASP A 394 -9.55 0.84 -32.68
CA ASP A 394 -9.84 -0.58 -32.53
C ASP A 394 -11.34 -0.74 -32.23
N GLU A 395 -11.99 -1.75 -32.78
CA GLU A 395 -13.44 -2.02 -32.69
C GLU A 395 -13.98 -2.05 -31.23
N THR A 396 -13.11 -2.28 -30.26
CA THR A 396 -13.43 -2.21 -28.82
C THR A 396 -13.78 -0.80 -28.32
N PHE A 397 -13.34 0.26 -28.99
CA PHE A 397 -13.61 1.65 -28.57
C PHE A 397 -14.94 2.18 -29.09
N SER A 398 -15.44 1.71 -30.25
CA SER A 398 -16.76 2.12 -30.74
C SER A 398 -17.88 1.63 -29.81
N ALA A 399 -17.76 0.43 -29.24
CA ALA A 399 -18.74 -0.10 -28.28
C ALA A 399 -18.79 0.67 -26.95
N ILE A 400 -17.72 1.40 -26.57
CA ILE A 400 -17.69 2.24 -25.35
C ILE A 400 -18.30 3.62 -25.63
N ALA A 401 -18.11 4.16 -26.82
CA ALA A 401 -18.71 5.44 -27.22
C ALA A 401 -20.24 5.37 -27.32
N GLU A 402 -20.80 4.19 -27.64
CA GLU A 402 -22.26 3.97 -27.67
C GLU A 402 -22.91 3.86 -26.31
N VAL A 403 -22.14 3.57 -25.25
CA VAL A 403 -22.63 3.42 -23.85
C VAL A 403 -22.50 4.72 -23.04
N MET A 404 -21.72 5.69 -23.51
CA MET A 404 -21.58 7.03 -22.93
C MET A 404 -22.46 8.06 -23.65
#